data_6424d951f292a37ecbac18c767020aa6
#
_entry.id   6424d951f292a37ecbac18c767020aa6
#
_cell.length_a   1.000
_cell.length_b   1.000
_cell.length_c   1.000
_cell.angle_alpha   90.00
_cell.angle_beta   90.00
_cell.angle_gamma   90.00
#
_symmetry.space_group_name_H-M   'P 1'
#
loop_
_entity.id
_entity.type
_entity.pdbx_description
1 polymer ?
#
loop_
_entity_poly.entity_id
_entity_poly.type
_entity_poly.pdbx_seq_one_letter_code
_entity_poly.pdbx_strand_id
1 'polypeptide(L)'
;MKRLLTLLILLSANVLGMMAAETAVPKASEDAVVVAGNARFTVLTPQLIRMEWSEDGVFEDRASLTFINRSLSVPEFKVSKSAKKVTIKTSDVVLTYNIGNVPFDATNLKVEFKTAGVKTVWTPGMDDSANLMGTTRTLDNVDGDKHTAKDPLEKGLLSRDGWAVVDDSRNYLFDETNWVTGRPAKNYIDWYIFAYGHEYKKALADYSKVSGSAPLPPRYTFGYWYSRYWQYSDSELRDIIERFRSIDIPVDVLIIDMDWHETWGLDKDPEHDEYGQRIGWTGYTWQKELFPAPEQMFEWANNAGLRTALNLHPASGIQPYEECYERFCKEYGWDQPGKSVPFHIDEKKWADAYYKTVLKPIEEQGNTFWWLDWQQWK
;
A
#
# COMPACT_ATOMS: atom_id res chain seq x y z
N MET A 1 47.50 11.29 15.66
CA MET A 1 46.47 10.32 16.01
C MET A 1 45.08 10.91 16.31
N LYS A 2 44.92 12.16 16.76
CA LYS A 2 43.58 12.76 17.04
C LYS A 2 42.81 13.24 15.80
N ARG A 3 43.43 13.42 14.65
CA ARG A 3 42.74 13.84 13.40
C ARG A 3 42.21 12.72 12.52
N LEU A 4 42.59 11.47 12.77
CA LEU A 4 42.08 10.30 12.05
C LEU A 4 40.77 9.76 12.66
N LEU A 5 40.53 10.04 13.94
CA LEU A 5 39.32 9.58 14.64
C LEU A 5 38.08 10.43 14.29
N THR A 6 38.27 11.70 13.97
CA THR A 6 37.20 12.63 13.61
C THR A 6 36.66 12.38 12.18
N LEU A 7 37.49 11.80 11.31
CA LEU A 7 37.07 11.49 9.93
C LEU A 7 36.27 10.17 9.85
N LEU A 8 36.48 9.23 10.78
CA LEU A 8 35.70 7.97 10.83
C LEU A 8 34.31 8.16 11.42
N ILE A 9 34.09 9.17 12.27
CA ILE A 9 32.78 9.49 12.86
C ILE A 9 31.89 10.25 11.89
N LEU A 10 32.46 10.98 10.94
CA LEU A 10 31.71 11.69 9.90
C LEU A 10 31.31 10.79 8.70
N LEU A 11 31.92 9.62 8.54
CA LEU A 11 31.51 8.65 7.51
C LEU A 11 30.42 7.68 7.98
N SER A 12 30.19 7.56 9.29
CA SER A 12 29.12 6.67 9.82
C SER A 12 27.76 7.33 9.94
N ALA A 13 27.65 8.63 9.73
CA ALA A 13 26.37 9.37 9.83
C ALA A 13 25.60 9.51 8.51
N ASN A 14 26.14 9.03 7.39
CA ASN A 14 25.51 9.15 6.06
C ASN A 14 25.13 7.82 5.40
N VAL A 15 25.00 6.74 6.18
CA VAL A 15 24.44 5.45 5.73
C VAL A 15 23.10 5.19 6.43
N LEU A 16 22.33 6.22 6.72
CA LEU A 16 20.88 6.09 6.81
C LEU A 16 20.40 6.07 5.36
N GLY A 17 20.20 4.85 4.88
CA GLY A 17 19.90 4.57 3.50
C GLY A 17 18.72 5.39 3.01
N MET A 18 18.99 6.24 2.05
CA MET A 18 18.08 6.36 0.93
C MET A 18 17.99 4.93 0.35
N MET A 19 17.04 4.14 0.81
CA MET A 19 16.48 3.11 -0.03
C MET A 19 15.89 3.89 -1.19
N ALA A 20 16.64 3.96 -2.29
CA ALA A 20 16.13 4.49 -3.53
C ALA A 20 14.81 3.76 -3.76
N ALA A 21 13.69 4.49 -3.78
CA ALA A 21 12.44 3.96 -4.24
C ALA A 21 12.77 3.29 -5.57
N GLU A 22 12.53 1.99 -5.67
CA GLU A 22 12.79 1.23 -6.88
C GLU A 22 12.04 1.96 -8.00
N THR A 23 12.78 2.52 -8.95
CA THR A 23 12.18 3.39 -9.97
C THR A 23 11.23 2.51 -10.76
N ALA A 24 9.94 2.78 -10.71
CA ALA A 24 8.94 2.04 -11.46
C ALA A 24 9.31 2.06 -12.96
N VAL A 25 9.46 0.89 -13.57
CA VAL A 25 9.68 0.74 -15.01
C VAL A 25 8.52 -0.05 -15.60
N PRO A 26 7.35 0.59 -15.72
CA PRO A 26 6.10 -0.13 -16.00
C PRO A 26 5.98 -0.62 -17.45
N LYS A 27 6.72 -0.03 -18.38
CA LYS A 27 6.68 -0.44 -19.79
C LYS A 27 7.63 -1.62 -20.03
N ALA A 28 7.10 -2.71 -20.57
CA ALA A 28 7.90 -3.86 -20.98
C ALA A 28 8.73 -3.57 -22.24
N SER A 29 9.79 -4.36 -22.45
CA SER A 29 10.50 -4.38 -23.74
C SER A 29 9.56 -4.78 -24.89
N GLU A 30 9.70 -4.15 -26.03
CA GLU A 30 8.91 -4.48 -27.23
C GLU A 30 9.12 -5.94 -27.68
N ASP A 31 10.30 -6.50 -27.45
CA ASP A 31 10.62 -7.90 -27.76
C ASP A 31 9.84 -8.90 -26.88
N ALA A 32 9.30 -8.46 -25.73
CA ALA A 32 8.45 -9.28 -24.87
C ALA A 32 6.97 -9.23 -25.28
N VAL A 33 6.59 -8.35 -26.22
CA VAL A 33 5.20 -8.01 -26.51
C VAL A 33 4.70 -8.67 -27.79
N VAL A 34 3.52 -9.26 -27.75
CA VAL A 34 2.83 -9.86 -28.90
C VAL A 34 1.43 -9.28 -28.99
N VAL A 35 1.16 -8.49 -30.02
CA VAL A 35 -0.18 -7.94 -30.29
C VAL A 35 -0.93 -8.79 -31.30
N ALA A 36 -2.20 -9.10 -31.05
CA ALA A 36 -3.05 -9.92 -31.90
C ALA A 36 -4.51 -9.40 -31.90
N GLY A 37 -4.86 -8.54 -32.83
CA GLY A 37 -6.14 -7.83 -32.84
C GLY A 37 -6.28 -6.93 -31.61
N ASN A 38 -7.37 -7.06 -30.88
CA ASN A 38 -7.68 -6.33 -29.67
C ASN A 38 -6.99 -6.92 -28.42
N ALA A 39 -6.10 -7.89 -28.58
CA ALA A 39 -5.35 -8.49 -27.49
C ALA A 39 -3.87 -8.16 -27.55
N ARG A 40 -3.25 -7.99 -26.36
CA ARG A 40 -1.80 -7.87 -26.17
C ARG A 40 -1.34 -8.88 -25.11
N PHE A 41 -0.26 -9.57 -25.39
CA PHE A 41 0.39 -10.50 -24.49
C PHE A 41 1.81 -10.04 -24.23
N THR A 42 2.19 -9.96 -22.95
CA THR A 42 3.57 -9.61 -22.55
C THR A 42 4.18 -10.79 -21.82
N VAL A 43 5.23 -11.38 -22.38
CA VAL A 43 5.94 -12.52 -21.77
C VAL A 43 6.97 -11.98 -20.78
N LEU A 44 6.63 -11.97 -19.50
CA LEU A 44 7.47 -11.42 -18.43
C LEU A 44 8.52 -12.42 -17.93
N THR A 45 8.11 -13.70 -17.80
CA THR A 45 9.01 -14.83 -17.53
C THR A 45 8.52 -16.05 -18.31
N PRO A 46 9.22 -17.19 -18.34
CA PRO A 46 8.71 -18.39 -18.97
C PRO A 46 7.36 -18.89 -18.43
N GLN A 47 6.94 -18.45 -17.24
CA GLN A 47 5.75 -18.91 -16.52
C GLN A 47 4.78 -17.78 -16.12
N LEU A 48 5.16 -16.50 -16.36
CA LEU A 48 4.36 -15.32 -16.07
C LEU A 48 4.08 -14.55 -17.35
N ILE A 49 2.81 -14.45 -17.72
CA ILE A 49 2.37 -13.72 -18.92
C ILE A 49 1.27 -12.74 -18.53
N ARG A 50 1.43 -11.46 -18.91
CA ARG A 50 0.36 -10.47 -18.88
C ARG A 50 -0.50 -10.66 -20.11
N MET A 51 -1.81 -10.63 -19.93
CA MET A 51 -2.82 -10.83 -20.95
C MET A 51 -3.80 -9.67 -20.91
N GLU A 52 -3.82 -8.87 -21.95
CA GLU A 52 -4.69 -7.70 -22.05
C GLU A 52 -5.63 -7.83 -23.22
N TRP A 53 -6.86 -7.38 -23.02
CA TRP A 53 -7.82 -7.17 -24.09
C TRP A 53 -8.43 -5.77 -23.98
N SER A 54 -8.56 -5.04 -25.09
CA SER A 54 -9.09 -3.69 -25.10
C SER A 54 -10.03 -3.50 -26.26
N GLU A 55 -11.24 -2.98 -26.05
CA GLU A 55 -12.22 -2.78 -27.09
C GLU A 55 -11.76 -1.85 -28.22
N ASP A 56 -10.88 -0.91 -27.92
CA ASP A 56 -10.31 0.06 -28.85
C ASP A 56 -8.89 -0.28 -29.33
N GLY A 57 -8.32 -1.40 -28.84
CA GLY A 57 -6.94 -1.80 -29.14
C GLY A 57 -5.86 -0.92 -28.51
N VAL A 58 -6.23 -0.01 -27.60
CA VAL A 58 -5.28 0.82 -26.84
C VAL A 58 -5.02 0.18 -25.48
N PHE A 59 -3.75 -0.05 -25.18
CA PHE A 59 -3.30 -0.78 -24.00
C PHE A 59 -2.66 0.15 -22.97
N GLU A 60 -2.62 -0.30 -21.72
CA GLU A 60 -2.14 0.50 -20.59
C GLU A 60 -0.70 0.10 -20.22
N ASP A 61 0.22 1.07 -20.26
CA ASP A 61 1.63 0.85 -19.91
C ASP A 61 2.03 1.49 -18.57
N ARG A 62 1.16 2.30 -17.95
CA ARG A 62 1.44 2.88 -16.64
C ARG A 62 1.54 1.81 -15.56
N ALA A 63 2.26 2.11 -14.48
CA ALA A 63 2.27 1.29 -13.28
C ALA A 63 0.87 1.24 -12.65
N SER A 64 0.48 0.09 -12.12
CA SER A 64 -0.67 -0.04 -11.22
C SER A 64 -0.19 -0.15 -9.77
N LEU A 65 -1.13 -0.14 -8.80
CA LEU A 65 -0.78 -0.37 -7.40
C LEU A 65 -0.16 -1.76 -7.14
N THR A 66 -0.40 -2.73 -8.05
CA THR A 66 0.15 -4.08 -7.93
C THR A 66 1.38 -4.30 -8.80
N PHE A 67 1.37 -3.80 -10.02
CA PHE A 67 2.43 -4.07 -11.00
C PHE A 67 3.16 -2.79 -11.41
N ILE A 68 4.31 -2.57 -10.80
CA ILE A 68 5.10 -1.36 -11.01
C ILE A 68 6.25 -1.55 -12.00
N ASN A 69 6.66 -2.79 -12.27
CA ASN A 69 7.80 -3.09 -13.14
C ASN A 69 7.47 -4.21 -14.13
N ARG A 70 7.59 -3.91 -15.42
CA ARG A 70 7.45 -4.89 -16.51
C ARG A 70 8.69 -4.95 -17.39
N SER A 71 9.71 -4.14 -17.10
CA SER A 71 10.98 -4.13 -17.82
C SER A 71 11.92 -5.23 -17.27
N LEU A 72 11.57 -6.48 -17.59
CA LEU A 72 12.37 -7.65 -17.21
C LEU A 72 13.24 -8.10 -18.39
N SER A 73 14.23 -8.95 -18.10
CA SER A 73 14.96 -9.68 -19.15
C SER A 73 14.02 -10.56 -19.94
N VAL A 74 13.95 -10.36 -21.25
CA VAL A 74 13.03 -11.09 -22.13
C VAL A 74 13.42 -12.55 -22.19
N PRO A 75 12.55 -13.50 -21.80
CA PRO A 75 12.85 -14.92 -21.90
C PRO A 75 12.78 -15.39 -23.36
N GLU A 76 13.43 -16.52 -23.65
CA GLU A 76 13.26 -17.15 -24.97
C GLU A 76 11.82 -17.66 -25.13
N PHE A 77 11.17 -17.27 -26.22
CA PHE A 77 9.87 -17.80 -26.61
C PHE A 77 9.68 -17.78 -28.14
N LYS A 78 8.73 -18.57 -28.61
CA LYS A 78 8.38 -18.66 -30.04
C LYS A 78 6.96 -18.20 -30.25
N VAL A 79 6.74 -17.44 -31.32
CA VAL A 79 5.40 -17.00 -31.74
C VAL A 79 5.05 -17.63 -33.05
N SER A 80 3.88 -18.26 -33.10
CA SER A 80 3.24 -18.67 -34.36
C SER A 80 1.93 -17.88 -34.52
N LYS A 81 1.81 -17.09 -35.57
CA LYS A 81 0.66 -16.21 -35.78
C LYS A 81 0.07 -16.41 -37.19
N SER A 82 -1.25 -16.55 -37.24
CA SER A 82 -2.07 -16.51 -38.44
C SER A 82 -3.12 -15.40 -38.33
N ALA A 83 -3.95 -15.21 -39.35
CA ALA A 83 -5.05 -14.25 -39.31
C ALA A 83 -6.10 -14.56 -38.20
N LYS A 84 -6.20 -15.83 -37.77
CA LYS A 84 -7.26 -16.28 -36.83
C LYS A 84 -6.72 -16.71 -35.45
N LYS A 85 -5.41 -16.88 -35.32
CA LYS A 85 -4.85 -17.52 -34.13
C LYS A 85 -3.42 -17.05 -33.87
N VAL A 86 -3.09 -16.86 -32.61
CA VAL A 86 -1.71 -16.71 -32.12
C VAL A 86 -1.41 -17.81 -31.11
N THR A 87 -0.20 -18.33 -31.17
CA THR A 87 0.35 -19.25 -30.15
C THR A 87 1.70 -18.73 -29.71
N ILE A 88 1.86 -18.55 -28.39
CA ILE A 88 3.10 -18.14 -27.75
C ILE A 88 3.60 -19.33 -26.94
N LYS A 89 4.85 -19.75 -27.18
CA LYS A 89 5.44 -20.89 -26.51
C LYS A 89 6.76 -20.51 -25.87
N THR A 90 6.81 -20.59 -24.55
CA THR A 90 8.03 -20.51 -23.75
C THR A 90 8.59 -21.92 -23.48
N SER A 91 9.59 -22.07 -22.61
CA SER A 91 10.04 -23.36 -22.10
C SER A 91 8.96 -24.09 -21.28
N ASP A 92 8.08 -23.36 -20.59
CA ASP A 92 7.18 -23.90 -19.57
C ASP A 92 5.70 -23.77 -19.92
N VAL A 93 5.34 -22.79 -20.77
CA VAL A 93 3.95 -22.41 -21.05
C VAL A 93 3.67 -22.40 -22.55
N VAL A 94 2.46 -22.83 -22.94
CA VAL A 94 1.91 -22.62 -24.28
C VAL A 94 0.60 -21.85 -24.15
N LEU A 95 0.59 -20.57 -24.50
CA LEU A 95 -0.59 -19.75 -24.61
C LEU A 95 -1.15 -19.81 -26.03
N THR A 96 -2.43 -20.03 -26.18
CA THR A 96 -3.15 -20.00 -27.46
C THR A 96 -4.33 -19.06 -27.39
N TYR A 97 -4.42 -18.13 -28.32
CA TYR A 97 -5.52 -17.19 -28.45
C TYR A 97 -6.11 -17.24 -29.87
N ASN A 98 -7.43 -17.42 -29.94
CA ASN A 98 -8.19 -17.29 -31.18
C ASN A 98 -8.58 -15.81 -31.35
N ILE A 99 -8.03 -15.16 -32.40
CA ILE A 99 -8.16 -13.72 -32.60
C ILE A 99 -9.62 -13.37 -32.94
N GLY A 100 -10.18 -12.43 -32.16
CA GLY A 100 -11.56 -11.95 -32.36
C GLY A 100 -11.75 -10.58 -31.71
N ASN A 101 -12.97 -10.03 -31.83
CA ASN A 101 -13.34 -8.72 -31.30
C ASN A 101 -14.13 -8.85 -29.99
N VAL A 102 -14.02 -9.98 -29.29
CA VAL A 102 -14.69 -10.24 -28.03
C VAL A 102 -13.67 -10.39 -26.92
N PRO A 103 -14.02 -10.04 -25.67
CA PRO A 103 -13.15 -10.24 -24.52
C PRO A 103 -12.69 -11.70 -24.38
N PHE A 104 -11.69 -11.93 -23.53
CA PHE A 104 -11.22 -13.28 -23.24
C PHE A 104 -12.30 -14.13 -22.60
N ASP A 105 -12.48 -15.34 -23.13
CA ASP A 105 -13.35 -16.37 -22.61
C ASP A 105 -12.77 -17.79 -22.81
N ALA A 106 -13.43 -18.82 -22.30
CA ALA A 106 -12.97 -20.20 -22.38
C ALA A 106 -12.86 -20.75 -23.81
N THR A 107 -13.49 -20.10 -24.80
CA THR A 107 -13.50 -20.54 -26.19
C THR A 107 -12.35 -19.92 -27.02
N ASN A 108 -11.85 -18.76 -26.58
CA ASN A 108 -10.87 -18.00 -27.34
C ASN A 108 -9.47 -17.96 -26.69
N LEU A 109 -9.31 -18.21 -25.38
CA LEU A 109 -8.02 -18.17 -24.70
C LEU A 109 -7.78 -19.44 -23.88
N LYS A 110 -6.58 -20.01 -24.00
CA LYS A 110 -6.12 -21.09 -23.13
C LYS A 110 -4.62 -21.00 -22.86
N VAL A 111 -4.22 -21.48 -21.69
CA VAL A 111 -2.82 -21.58 -21.25
C VAL A 111 -2.56 -23.01 -20.79
N GLU A 112 -1.56 -23.65 -21.40
CA GLU A 112 -1.14 -25.03 -21.12
C GLU A 112 0.25 -25.01 -20.46
N PHE A 113 0.39 -25.75 -19.39
CA PHE A 113 1.65 -25.85 -18.61
C PHE A 113 1.72 -27.21 -17.90
N LYS A 114 2.64 -27.38 -16.94
CA LYS A 114 2.74 -28.61 -16.14
C LYS A 114 2.62 -28.32 -14.65
N THR A 115 1.84 -29.12 -13.95
CA THR A 115 1.76 -29.15 -12.48
C THR A 115 2.23 -30.52 -12.02
N ALA A 116 3.30 -30.58 -11.24
CA ALA A 116 3.93 -31.84 -10.81
C ALA A 116 4.21 -32.84 -11.97
N GLY A 117 4.64 -32.31 -13.12
CA GLY A 117 4.90 -33.13 -14.33
C GLY A 117 3.66 -33.48 -15.17
N VAL A 118 2.47 -33.26 -14.69
CA VAL A 118 1.20 -33.51 -15.39
C VAL A 118 0.77 -32.30 -16.19
N LYS A 119 0.29 -32.51 -17.40
CA LYS A 119 -0.27 -31.43 -18.23
C LYS A 119 -1.49 -30.83 -17.57
N THR A 120 -1.44 -29.53 -17.36
CA THR A 120 -2.54 -28.69 -16.84
C THR A 120 -2.96 -27.70 -17.92
N VAL A 121 -4.23 -27.39 -17.99
CA VAL A 121 -4.80 -26.40 -18.90
C VAL A 121 -5.64 -25.44 -18.11
N TRP A 122 -5.39 -24.14 -18.28
CA TRP A 122 -6.21 -23.07 -17.76
C TRP A 122 -6.96 -22.39 -18.91
N THR A 123 -8.22 -22.01 -18.64
CA THR A 123 -9.04 -21.14 -19.49
C THR A 123 -9.78 -20.12 -18.63
N PRO A 124 -10.16 -18.94 -19.19
CA PRO A 124 -10.97 -17.98 -18.48
C PRO A 124 -12.26 -18.60 -17.91
N GLY A 125 -12.62 -18.19 -16.68
CA GLY A 125 -13.79 -18.67 -15.99
C GLY A 125 -13.59 -19.96 -15.18
N MET A 126 -12.41 -20.60 -15.22
CA MET A 126 -12.09 -21.70 -14.32
C MET A 126 -12.01 -21.21 -12.86
N ASP A 127 -12.60 -21.97 -11.96
CA ASP A 127 -12.47 -21.72 -10.53
C ASP A 127 -11.19 -22.35 -9.98
N ASP A 128 -10.41 -21.54 -9.23
CA ASP A 128 -9.25 -21.98 -8.48
C ASP A 128 -9.71 -22.42 -7.09
N SER A 129 -10.30 -23.60 -7.01
CA SER A 129 -10.83 -24.17 -5.76
C SER A 129 -9.75 -24.69 -4.81
N ALA A 130 -8.55 -24.95 -5.32
CA ALA A 130 -7.40 -25.42 -4.56
C ALA A 130 -6.40 -24.29 -4.25
N ASN A 131 -6.82 -23.02 -4.35
CA ASN A 131 -6.03 -21.87 -3.96
C ASN A 131 -5.64 -21.94 -2.48
N LEU A 132 -4.41 -21.60 -2.16
CA LEU A 132 -3.92 -21.61 -0.77
C LEU A 132 -4.41 -20.41 0.03
N MET A 133 -5.18 -19.56 -0.60
CA MET A 133 -5.76 -18.32 -0.10
C MET A 133 -4.71 -17.28 0.27
N GLY A 134 -5.15 -16.06 0.38
CA GLY A 134 -4.36 -14.93 0.84
C GLY A 134 -4.81 -14.48 2.23
N THR A 135 -4.97 -13.18 2.36
CA THR A 135 -5.52 -12.56 3.57
C THR A 135 -6.83 -11.86 3.25
N THR A 136 -7.52 -11.40 4.27
CA THR A 136 -8.62 -10.45 4.09
C THR A 136 -8.09 -9.03 3.84
N ARG A 137 -8.87 -8.18 3.19
CA ARG A 137 -8.52 -6.78 2.95
C ARG A 137 -8.47 -5.94 4.21
N THR A 138 -9.32 -6.30 5.17
CA THR A 138 -9.44 -5.60 6.44
C THR A 138 -9.59 -6.60 7.57
N LEU A 139 -9.16 -6.21 8.76
CA LEU A 139 -9.43 -6.92 10.00
C LEU A 139 -10.68 -6.38 10.71
N ASP A 140 -11.31 -5.36 10.16
CA ASP A 140 -12.56 -4.82 10.68
C ASP A 140 -13.65 -5.90 10.64
N ASN A 141 -14.39 -6.05 11.75
CA ASN A 141 -15.42 -7.08 11.93
C ASN A 141 -14.91 -8.54 11.83
N VAL A 142 -13.61 -8.75 11.93
CA VAL A 142 -13.02 -10.07 12.06
C VAL A 142 -12.81 -10.37 13.53
N ASP A 143 -13.49 -11.40 14.04
CA ASP A 143 -13.41 -11.83 15.45
C ASP A 143 -12.51 -13.05 15.57
N GLY A 144 -11.29 -12.84 16.02
CA GLY A 144 -10.31 -13.88 16.25
C GLY A 144 -9.94 -14.64 14.96
N ASP A 145 -10.22 -15.93 14.95
CA ASP A 145 -9.97 -16.83 13.82
C ASP A 145 -11.19 -17.01 12.88
N LYS A 146 -12.26 -16.26 13.13
CA LYS A 146 -13.50 -16.39 12.37
C LYS A 146 -13.57 -15.35 11.28
N HIS A 147 -13.62 -15.82 10.05
CA HIS A 147 -13.98 -15.01 8.89
C HIS A 147 -15.48 -15.11 8.64
N THR A 148 -16.13 -13.97 8.54
CA THR A 148 -17.55 -13.92 8.19
C THR A 148 -17.73 -14.08 6.69
N ALA A 149 -18.95 -14.38 6.24
CA ALA A 149 -19.27 -14.37 4.80
C ALA A 149 -19.11 -13.00 4.15
N LYS A 150 -19.04 -11.92 4.95
CA LYS A 150 -18.79 -10.54 4.47
C LYS A 150 -17.32 -10.25 4.22
N ASP A 151 -16.42 -10.91 4.96
CA ASP A 151 -14.98 -10.70 4.91
C ASP A 151 -14.26 -12.03 4.69
N PRO A 152 -14.48 -12.71 3.53
CA PRO A 152 -13.82 -13.95 3.23
C PRO A 152 -12.32 -13.73 2.97
N LEU A 153 -11.54 -14.77 3.18
CA LEU A 153 -10.17 -14.78 2.68
C LEU A 153 -10.18 -14.66 1.14
N GLU A 154 -9.39 -13.77 0.62
CA GLU A 154 -9.23 -13.63 -0.83
C GLU A 154 -8.31 -14.72 -1.40
N LYS A 155 -8.45 -15.01 -2.69
CA LYS A 155 -7.52 -15.89 -3.40
C LYS A 155 -6.13 -15.27 -3.43
N GLY A 156 -5.15 -16.06 -3.06
CA GLY A 156 -3.73 -15.67 -3.09
C GLY A 156 -3.05 -16.05 -4.41
N LEU A 157 -1.75 -15.78 -4.46
CA LEU A 157 -0.92 -16.04 -5.64
C LEU A 157 -0.62 -17.54 -5.84
N LEU A 158 -0.78 -18.37 -4.84
CA LEU A 158 -0.38 -19.77 -4.84
C LEU A 158 -1.58 -20.70 -4.81
N SER A 159 -1.54 -21.75 -5.63
CA SER A 159 -2.59 -22.76 -5.72
C SER A 159 -2.03 -24.15 -5.92
N ARG A 160 -2.73 -25.19 -5.37
CA ARG A 160 -2.42 -26.59 -5.65
C ARG A 160 -2.80 -26.99 -7.08
N ASP A 161 -3.68 -26.23 -7.72
CA ASP A 161 -4.00 -26.39 -9.15
C ASP A 161 -2.85 -25.91 -10.06
N GLY A 162 -1.85 -25.24 -9.46
CA GLY A 162 -0.60 -24.86 -10.11
C GLY A 162 -0.68 -23.57 -10.94
N TRP A 163 -1.75 -22.80 -10.79
CA TRP A 163 -1.92 -21.50 -11.45
C TRP A 163 -2.63 -20.48 -10.54
N ALA A 164 -2.42 -19.23 -10.80
CA ALA A 164 -3.22 -18.14 -10.28
C ALA A 164 -3.37 -17.05 -11.34
N VAL A 165 -4.47 -16.34 -11.34
CA VAL A 165 -4.68 -15.15 -12.17
C VAL A 165 -4.88 -13.96 -11.26
N VAL A 166 -4.03 -12.95 -11.44
CA VAL A 166 -4.22 -11.65 -10.79
C VAL A 166 -4.92 -10.74 -11.78
N ASP A 167 -6.14 -10.34 -11.45
CA ASP A 167 -6.94 -9.40 -12.24
C ASP A 167 -6.62 -7.96 -11.83
N ASP A 168 -5.88 -7.27 -12.70
CA ASP A 168 -5.48 -5.87 -12.51
C ASP A 168 -6.40 -4.89 -13.25
N SER A 169 -7.46 -5.38 -13.91
CA SER A 169 -8.31 -4.60 -14.84
C SER A 169 -8.96 -3.37 -14.21
N ARG A 170 -9.22 -3.40 -12.90
CA ARG A 170 -9.87 -2.31 -12.14
C ARG A 170 -8.96 -1.65 -11.13
N ASN A 171 -7.70 -2.07 -11.07
CA ASN A 171 -6.76 -1.52 -10.12
C ASN A 171 -6.40 -0.08 -10.52
N TYR A 172 -6.11 0.74 -9.52
CA TYR A 172 -5.64 2.11 -9.75
C TYR A 172 -4.26 2.13 -10.40
N LEU A 173 -3.99 3.20 -11.11
CA LEU A 173 -2.73 3.47 -11.79
C LEU A 173 -1.98 4.61 -11.12
N PHE A 174 -0.68 4.72 -11.39
CA PHE A 174 0.09 5.92 -11.09
C PHE A 174 0.15 6.81 -12.34
N ASP A 175 -0.12 8.11 -12.15
CA ASP A 175 0.10 9.11 -13.18
C ASP A 175 1.57 9.55 -13.24
N GLU A 176 1.88 10.51 -14.11
CA GLU A 176 3.24 11.05 -14.30
C GLU A 176 3.78 11.80 -13.07
N THR A 177 2.93 12.13 -12.10
CA THR A 177 3.31 12.73 -10.82
C THR A 177 3.48 11.70 -9.70
N ASN A 178 3.35 10.41 -10.02
CA ASN A 178 3.27 9.29 -9.09
C ASN A 178 2.07 9.39 -8.12
N TRP A 179 0.99 10.05 -8.54
CA TRP A 179 -0.26 10.06 -7.81
C TRP A 179 -1.20 8.97 -8.33
N VAL A 180 -2.06 8.49 -7.45
CA VAL A 180 -3.03 7.44 -7.76
C VAL A 180 -4.17 8.02 -8.62
N THR A 181 -4.47 7.36 -9.75
CA THR A 181 -5.55 7.74 -10.66
C THR A 181 -6.35 6.53 -11.11
N GLY A 182 -7.61 6.74 -11.48
CA GLY A 182 -8.46 5.69 -12.03
C GLY A 182 -8.04 5.25 -13.44
N ARG A 183 -8.44 4.05 -13.84
CA ARG A 183 -8.31 3.61 -15.23
C ARG A 183 -9.33 4.32 -16.11
N PRO A 184 -9.04 4.50 -17.42
CA PRO A 184 -10.02 5.00 -18.38
C PRO A 184 -11.30 4.14 -18.40
N ALA A 185 -12.45 4.81 -18.48
CA ALA A 185 -13.75 4.16 -18.54
C ALA A 185 -13.97 3.50 -19.93
N LYS A 186 -13.53 2.27 -20.06
CA LYS A 186 -13.74 1.44 -21.26
C LYS A 186 -13.78 -0.04 -20.90
N ASN A 187 -14.24 -0.88 -21.84
CA ASN A 187 -14.18 -2.32 -21.65
C ASN A 187 -12.75 -2.80 -21.87
N TYR A 188 -12.12 -3.28 -20.79
CA TYR A 188 -10.71 -3.59 -20.70
C TYR A 188 -10.46 -4.77 -19.76
N ILE A 189 -9.56 -5.67 -20.16
CA ILE A 189 -9.03 -6.76 -19.35
C ILE A 189 -7.53 -6.59 -19.22
N ASP A 190 -7.01 -6.79 -18.01
CA ASP A 190 -5.58 -6.78 -17.68
C ASP A 190 -5.30 -7.86 -16.63
N TRP A 191 -4.97 -9.05 -17.11
CA TRP A 191 -4.73 -10.22 -16.29
C TRP A 191 -3.28 -10.64 -16.34
N TYR A 192 -2.79 -11.11 -15.20
CA TYR A 192 -1.48 -11.74 -15.08
C TYR A 192 -1.68 -13.20 -14.69
N ILE A 193 -1.33 -14.12 -15.61
CA ILE A 193 -1.36 -15.54 -15.29
C ILE A 193 0.01 -15.99 -14.78
N PHE A 194 -0.01 -16.61 -13.59
CA PHE A 194 1.10 -17.27 -12.94
C PHE A 194 0.93 -18.78 -13.10
N ALA A 195 1.63 -19.38 -14.06
CA ALA A 195 1.52 -20.80 -14.41
C ALA A 195 2.75 -21.59 -13.92
N TYR A 196 3.00 -21.57 -12.62
CA TYR A 196 4.22 -22.09 -11.99
C TYR A 196 4.13 -23.55 -11.53
N GLY A 197 2.97 -24.21 -11.70
CA GLY A 197 2.78 -25.52 -11.10
C GLY A 197 2.95 -25.43 -9.59
N HIS A 198 3.82 -26.28 -9.02
CA HIS A 198 4.16 -26.24 -7.59
C HIS A 198 5.48 -25.53 -7.28
N GLU A 199 6.03 -24.75 -8.20
CA GLU A 199 7.24 -23.94 -7.99
C GLU A 199 6.92 -22.65 -7.21
N TYR A 200 6.30 -22.78 -6.04
CA TYR A 200 5.75 -21.67 -5.25
C TYR A 200 6.79 -20.57 -4.94
N LYS A 201 8.01 -20.96 -4.57
CA LYS A 201 9.06 -19.97 -4.28
C LYS A 201 9.45 -19.17 -5.51
N LYS A 202 9.43 -19.79 -6.69
CA LYS A 202 9.72 -19.12 -7.96
C LYS A 202 8.59 -18.17 -8.34
N ALA A 203 7.32 -18.56 -8.12
CA ALA A 203 6.17 -17.69 -8.32
C ALA A 203 6.28 -16.41 -7.47
N LEU A 204 6.61 -16.54 -6.18
CA LEU A 204 6.80 -15.40 -5.28
C LEU A 204 8.01 -14.54 -5.67
N ALA A 205 9.13 -15.15 -6.07
CA ALA A 205 10.31 -14.42 -6.53
C ALA A 205 10.05 -13.65 -7.83
N ASP A 206 9.30 -14.23 -8.77
CA ASP A 206 8.94 -13.54 -10.02
C ASP A 206 7.83 -12.50 -9.80
N TYR A 207 6.93 -12.72 -8.85
CA TYR A 207 5.97 -11.70 -8.41
C TYR A 207 6.70 -10.46 -7.86
N SER A 208 7.68 -10.63 -6.98
CA SER A 208 8.43 -9.49 -6.43
C SER A 208 9.21 -8.69 -7.48
N LYS A 209 9.57 -9.29 -8.63
CA LYS A 209 10.18 -8.55 -9.75
C LYS A 209 9.21 -7.60 -10.44
N VAL A 210 7.93 -7.92 -10.48
CA VAL A 210 6.91 -7.11 -11.15
C VAL A 210 6.13 -6.21 -10.20
N SER A 211 6.01 -6.60 -8.92
CA SER A 211 5.29 -5.82 -7.90
C SER A 211 6.22 -4.92 -7.06
N GLY A 212 7.54 -5.09 -7.21
CA GLY A 212 8.52 -4.52 -6.31
C GLY A 212 8.78 -5.38 -5.08
N SER A 213 9.93 -5.19 -4.48
CA SER A 213 10.35 -5.92 -3.29
C SER A 213 9.70 -5.34 -2.04
N ALA A 214 9.21 -6.18 -1.14
CA ALA A 214 8.78 -5.74 0.17
C ALA A 214 9.98 -5.17 0.95
N PRO A 215 9.93 -3.91 1.43
CA PRO A 215 11.02 -3.34 2.19
C PRO A 215 11.15 -4.04 3.55
N LEU A 216 12.38 -4.19 4.02
CA LEU A 216 12.60 -4.62 5.39
C LEU A 216 12.14 -3.50 6.35
N PRO A 217 11.21 -3.79 7.25
CA PRO A 217 10.80 -2.80 8.22
C PRO A 217 11.94 -2.50 9.21
N PRO A 218 11.96 -1.31 9.84
CA PRO A 218 12.93 -0.97 10.87
C PRO A 218 12.89 -1.98 12.03
N ARG A 219 14.05 -2.22 12.67
CA ARG A 219 14.16 -3.25 13.71
C ARG A 219 13.18 -3.06 14.87
N TYR A 220 12.93 -1.82 15.27
CA TYR A 220 12.02 -1.50 16.39
C TYR A 220 10.58 -1.96 16.15
N THR A 221 10.16 -2.16 14.88
CA THR A 221 8.81 -2.62 14.55
C THR A 221 8.55 -4.08 14.97
N PHE A 222 9.61 -4.85 15.22
CA PHE A 222 9.54 -6.22 15.73
C PHE A 222 9.63 -6.30 17.26
N GLY A 223 9.80 -5.18 17.94
CA GLY A 223 9.87 -5.09 19.38
C GLY A 223 8.50 -4.99 20.06
N TYR A 224 8.52 -4.66 21.33
CA TYR A 224 7.29 -4.47 22.09
C TYR A 224 6.75 -3.04 21.92
N TRP A 225 5.48 -2.94 21.55
CA TRP A 225 4.73 -1.70 21.41
C TRP A 225 3.79 -1.55 22.59
N TYR A 226 3.96 -0.49 23.39
CA TYR A 226 3.00 -0.13 24.41
C TYR A 226 1.94 0.78 23.81
N SER A 227 0.69 0.35 23.86
CA SER A 227 -0.48 1.12 23.44
C SER A 227 -1.64 0.86 24.39
N ARG A 228 -2.35 1.91 24.79
CA ARG A 228 -3.60 1.82 25.53
C ARG A 228 -4.43 3.07 25.28
N TYR A 229 -5.69 2.86 24.92
CA TYR A 229 -6.67 3.96 24.92
C TYR A 229 -6.95 4.40 26.36
N TRP A 230 -6.34 5.47 26.77
CA TRP A 230 -6.44 6.08 28.09
C TRP A 230 -5.91 7.51 28.04
N GLN A 231 -6.55 8.42 28.77
CA GLN A 231 -6.14 9.82 28.84
C GLN A 231 -4.88 9.98 29.73
N TYR A 232 -3.72 9.64 29.17
CA TYR A 232 -2.44 9.80 29.84
C TYR A 232 -1.87 11.19 29.68
N SER A 233 -1.25 11.69 30.74
CA SER A 233 -0.32 12.82 30.67
C SER A 233 1.09 12.35 30.26
N ASP A 234 1.93 13.29 29.84
CA ASP A 234 3.37 13.08 29.59
C ASP A 234 4.06 12.40 30.79
N SER A 235 3.79 12.91 32.02
CA SER A 235 4.39 12.36 33.24
C SER A 235 3.96 10.91 33.51
N GLU A 236 2.70 10.57 33.30
CA GLU A 236 2.21 9.20 33.50
C GLU A 236 2.80 8.23 32.46
N LEU A 237 2.97 8.66 31.23
CA LEU A 237 3.64 7.83 30.20
C LEU A 237 5.12 7.58 30.57
N ARG A 238 5.82 8.59 31.10
CA ARG A 238 7.19 8.42 31.62
C ARG A 238 7.24 7.41 32.74
N ASP A 239 6.35 7.52 33.73
CA ASP A 239 6.27 6.59 34.86
C ASP A 239 6.01 5.14 34.39
N ILE A 240 5.15 4.95 33.41
CA ILE A 240 4.87 3.64 32.81
C ILE A 240 6.13 3.04 32.19
N ILE A 241 6.85 3.80 31.38
CA ILE A 241 8.09 3.34 30.75
C ILE A 241 9.18 3.03 31.77
N GLU A 242 9.33 3.87 32.79
CA GLU A 242 10.25 3.62 33.90
C GLU A 242 9.87 2.37 34.67
N ARG A 243 8.58 2.11 34.87
CA ARG A 243 8.09 0.89 35.50
C ARG A 243 8.49 -0.35 34.69
N PHE A 244 8.29 -0.36 33.35
CA PHE A 244 8.73 -1.45 32.48
C PHE A 244 10.23 -1.71 32.64
N ARG A 245 11.03 -0.66 32.64
CA ARG A 245 12.49 -0.75 32.78
C ARG A 245 12.92 -1.28 34.14
N SER A 246 12.24 -0.87 35.21
CA SER A 246 12.57 -1.31 36.57
C SER A 246 12.39 -2.81 36.79
N ILE A 247 11.69 -3.48 35.90
CA ILE A 247 11.44 -4.94 35.92
C ILE A 247 12.00 -5.66 34.65
N ASP A 248 12.97 -5.00 33.99
CA ASP A 248 13.68 -5.53 32.82
C ASP A 248 12.78 -5.93 31.62
N ILE A 249 11.64 -5.26 31.45
CA ILE A 249 10.80 -5.43 30.27
C ILE A 249 11.18 -4.37 29.21
N PRO A 250 11.69 -4.78 28.06
CA PRO A 250 12.01 -3.85 26.99
C PRO A 250 10.73 -3.32 26.33
N VAL A 251 10.74 -2.03 26.00
CA VAL A 251 9.73 -1.36 25.18
C VAL A 251 10.45 -0.64 24.07
N ASP A 252 10.04 -0.87 22.82
CA ASP A 252 10.65 -0.25 21.64
C ASP A 252 9.80 0.89 21.08
N VAL A 253 8.48 0.78 21.19
CA VAL A 253 7.54 1.78 20.65
C VAL A 253 6.55 2.20 21.74
N LEU A 254 6.39 3.52 21.88
CA LEU A 254 5.36 4.15 22.70
C LEU A 254 4.31 4.76 21.77
N ILE A 255 3.10 4.20 21.79
CA ILE A 255 1.94 4.79 21.12
C ILE A 255 1.23 5.70 22.11
N ILE A 256 0.97 6.93 21.69
CA ILE A 256 0.19 7.91 22.42
C ILE A 256 -1.15 8.01 21.73
N ASP A 257 -2.19 7.55 22.42
CA ASP A 257 -3.54 7.48 21.87
C ASP A 257 -4.17 8.87 21.75
N MET A 258 -5.36 8.95 21.21
CA MET A 258 -6.01 10.17 20.70
C MET A 258 -6.04 11.36 21.64
N ASP A 259 -5.92 11.15 22.95
CA ASP A 259 -5.90 12.25 23.95
C ASP A 259 -4.60 13.10 23.93
N TRP A 260 -3.65 12.83 23.01
CA TRP A 260 -2.53 13.73 22.74
C TRP A 260 -3.01 15.08 22.16
N HIS A 261 -4.13 15.07 21.44
CA HIS A 261 -4.79 16.26 20.93
C HIS A 261 -6.07 16.59 21.70
N GLU A 262 -6.61 17.76 21.47
CA GLU A 262 -7.91 18.14 21.99
C GLU A 262 -9.00 17.19 21.48
N THR A 263 -9.67 16.48 22.41
CA THR A 263 -10.68 15.45 22.13
C THR A 263 -12.09 15.90 22.60
N TRP A 264 -12.97 14.93 22.84
CA TRP A 264 -14.28 15.18 23.46
C TRP A 264 -14.15 15.69 24.89
N GLY A 265 -15.12 16.47 25.31
CA GLY A 265 -15.07 17.24 26.55
C GLY A 265 -14.64 18.67 26.31
N LEU A 266 -14.23 19.01 25.09
CA LEU A 266 -14.28 20.37 24.64
C LEU A 266 -15.75 20.78 24.63
N ASP A 267 -16.10 21.85 25.35
CA ASP A 267 -17.42 22.49 25.32
C ASP A 267 -17.65 23.09 23.92
N LYS A 268 -17.73 22.23 22.93
CA LYS A 268 -18.00 22.58 21.54
C LYS A 268 -19.49 22.44 21.28
N ASP A 269 -20.15 23.54 21.04
CA ASP A 269 -21.50 23.61 20.54
C ASP A 269 -21.45 24.23 19.14
N PRO A 270 -21.81 23.50 18.08
CA PRO A 270 -22.46 22.19 18.09
C PRO A 270 -21.49 21.01 18.35
N GLU A 271 -22.02 19.88 18.84
CA GLU A 271 -21.28 18.63 19.05
C GLU A 271 -20.76 18.03 17.73
N HIS A 272 -21.39 18.39 16.60
CA HIS A 272 -21.04 17.96 15.24
C HIS A 272 -20.81 19.16 14.34
N ASP A 273 -19.91 19.01 13.39
CA ASP A 273 -19.68 20.01 12.35
C ASP A 273 -20.83 20.05 11.32
N GLU A 274 -20.74 20.97 10.36
CA GLU A 274 -21.74 21.15 9.30
C GLU A 274 -21.88 19.96 8.34
N TYR A 275 -20.95 19.00 8.40
CA TYR A 275 -20.98 17.74 7.63
C TYR A 275 -21.42 16.55 8.48
N GLY A 276 -21.83 16.78 9.75
CA GLY A 276 -22.28 15.76 10.68
C GLY A 276 -21.16 14.92 11.28
N GLN A 277 -19.91 15.38 11.20
CA GLN A 277 -18.78 14.71 11.83
C GLN A 277 -18.67 15.15 13.30
N ARG A 278 -18.39 14.20 14.19
CA ARG A 278 -18.22 14.49 15.61
C ARG A 278 -16.95 15.31 15.85
N ILE A 279 -17.10 16.45 16.50
CA ILE A 279 -15.97 17.31 16.88
C ILE A 279 -15.14 16.64 17.98
N GLY A 280 -13.81 16.69 17.85
CA GLY A 280 -12.87 16.11 18.81
C GLY A 280 -12.52 14.63 18.59
N TRP A 281 -13.15 13.95 17.61
CA TRP A 281 -12.68 12.63 17.16
C TRP A 281 -11.39 12.76 16.35
N THR A 282 -11.40 13.62 15.37
CA THR A 282 -10.21 14.08 14.65
C THR A 282 -9.63 15.28 15.37
N GLY A 283 -8.32 15.36 15.50
CA GLY A 283 -7.65 16.52 16.08
C GLY A 283 -6.15 16.54 15.80
N TYR A 284 -5.59 17.75 15.81
CA TYR A 284 -4.17 18.02 15.50
C TYR A 284 -3.56 19.08 16.43
N THR A 285 -4.36 19.64 17.32
CA THR A 285 -3.95 20.64 18.30
C THR A 285 -3.61 19.94 19.61
N TRP A 286 -2.41 20.14 20.13
CA TRP A 286 -1.97 19.51 21.35
C TRP A 286 -2.88 19.81 22.55
N GLN A 287 -3.24 18.78 23.31
CA GLN A 287 -3.86 18.91 24.61
C GLN A 287 -2.80 19.37 25.61
N LYS A 288 -2.69 20.69 25.81
CA LYS A 288 -1.62 21.33 26.57
C LYS A 288 -1.62 20.98 28.07
N GLU A 289 -2.77 20.61 28.62
CA GLU A 289 -2.86 20.16 30.02
C GLU A 289 -2.18 18.82 30.23
N LEU A 290 -2.24 17.93 29.25
CA LEU A 290 -1.61 16.61 29.31
C LEU A 290 -0.19 16.65 28.75
N PHE A 291 0.06 17.41 27.71
CA PHE A 291 1.32 17.51 26.98
C PHE A 291 1.77 18.98 26.88
N PRO A 292 2.25 19.57 27.98
CA PRO A 292 2.63 21.00 27.99
C PRO A 292 3.87 21.32 27.14
N ALA A 293 4.74 20.34 26.90
CA ALA A 293 5.99 20.49 26.15
C ALA A 293 6.28 19.25 25.27
N PRO A 294 5.56 19.10 24.15
CA PRO A 294 5.68 17.90 23.30
C PRO A 294 7.10 17.59 22.81
N GLU A 295 7.85 18.61 22.43
CA GLU A 295 9.23 18.45 21.96
C GLU A 295 10.14 17.84 23.05
N GLN A 296 9.97 18.25 24.32
CA GLN A 296 10.73 17.69 25.43
C GLN A 296 10.32 16.24 25.74
N MET A 297 9.05 15.90 25.53
CA MET A 297 8.58 14.53 25.65
C MET A 297 9.21 13.65 24.56
N PHE A 298 9.21 14.07 23.30
CA PHE A 298 9.84 13.33 22.22
C PHE A 298 11.36 13.22 22.38
N GLU A 299 12.02 14.29 22.84
CA GLU A 299 13.44 14.23 23.16
C GLU A 299 13.73 13.19 24.26
N TRP A 300 12.95 13.20 25.33
CA TRP A 300 13.06 12.19 26.38
C TRP A 300 12.83 10.76 25.83
N ALA A 301 11.76 10.53 25.03
CA ALA A 301 11.47 9.23 24.47
C ALA A 301 12.61 8.74 23.58
N ASN A 302 13.14 9.61 22.73
CA ASN A 302 14.28 9.29 21.86
C ASN A 302 15.56 8.96 22.66
N ASN A 303 15.89 9.75 23.68
CA ASN A 303 17.01 9.49 24.59
C ASN A 303 16.82 8.19 25.38
N ALA A 304 15.58 7.84 25.62
CA ALA A 304 15.18 6.57 26.21
C ALA A 304 15.23 5.39 25.20
N GLY A 305 15.58 5.61 23.93
CA GLY A 305 15.63 4.58 22.90
C GLY A 305 14.27 4.15 22.35
N LEU A 306 13.20 4.87 22.69
CA LEU A 306 11.85 4.62 22.19
C LEU A 306 11.64 5.27 20.83
N ARG A 307 10.73 4.68 20.05
CA ARG A 307 10.06 5.33 18.93
C ARG A 307 8.65 5.69 19.34
N THR A 308 8.18 6.85 18.91
CA THR A 308 6.85 7.35 19.25
C THR A 308 5.93 7.31 18.06
N ALA A 309 4.68 6.98 18.28
CA ALA A 309 3.60 7.13 17.31
C ALA A 309 2.41 7.83 17.98
N LEU A 310 1.89 8.82 17.29
CA LEU A 310 0.63 9.46 17.67
C LEU A 310 -0.52 8.78 16.94
N ASN A 311 -1.59 8.50 17.66
CA ASN A 311 -2.85 8.02 17.07
C ASN A 311 -3.48 9.11 16.21
N LEU A 312 -4.02 8.75 15.06
CA LEU A 312 -4.52 9.69 14.07
C LEU A 312 -5.84 9.22 13.47
N HIS A 313 -6.87 10.07 13.59
CA HIS A 313 -8.22 9.85 13.04
C HIS A 313 -8.58 10.99 12.08
N PRO A 314 -8.09 11.03 10.84
CA PRO A 314 -8.26 12.20 9.98
C PRO A 314 -9.66 12.32 9.32
N ALA A 315 -10.57 11.39 9.56
CA ALA A 315 -11.83 11.27 8.83
C ALA A 315 -12.74 12.52 8.89
N SER A 316 -12.66 13.33 9.95
CA SER A 316 -13.43 14.58 10.07
C SER A 316 -12.76 15.79 9.42
N GLY A 317 -11.63 15.59 8.73
CA GLY A 317 -10.91 16.67 8.04
C GLY A 317 -10.25 17.66 8.98
N ILE A 318 -10.26 18.96 8.64
CA ILE A 318 -9.61 20.01 9.42
C ILE A 318 -10.65 20.97 9.99
N GLN A 319 -10.71 21.06 11.28
CA GLN A 319 -11.71 21.87 11.99
C GLN A 319 -11.22 23.31 12.21
N PRO A 320 -12.13 24.31 12.23
CA PRO A 320 -11.77 25.73 12.37
C PRO A 320 -11.04 26.09 13.67
N TYR A 321 -11.18 25.29 14.72
CA TYR A 321 -10.52 25.53 16.00
C TYR A 321 -9.07 25.01 16.07
N GLU A 322 -8.65 24.24 15.08
CA GLU A 322 -7.31 23.67 15.04
C GLU A 322 -6.23 24.73 14.83
N GLU A 323 -5.13 24.64 15.57
CA GLU A 323 -3.97 25.55 15.38
C GLU A 323 -3.41 25.50 13.93
N CYS A 324 -3.65 24.39 13.22
CA CYS A 324 -3.23 24.23 11.83
C CYS A 324 -4.20 24.79 10.80
N TYR A 325 -5.44 25.16 11.17
CA TYR A 325 -6.53 25.48 10.24
C TYR A 325 -6.16 26.56 9.22
N GLU A 326 -5.73 27.74 9.68
CA GLU A 326 -5.40 28.87 8.80
C GLU A 326 -4.30 28.53 7.78
N ARG A 327 -3.25 27.86 8.23
CA ARG A 327 -2.14 27.49 7.35
C ARG A 327 -2.53 26.38 6.37
N PHE A 328 -3.40 25.44 6.79
CA PHE A 328 -3.94 24.42 5.90
C PHE A 328 -4.85 25.04 4.84
N CYS A 329 -5.82 25.87 5.23
CA CYS A 329 -6.75 26.54 4.32
C CYS A 329 -6.02 27.35 3.26
N LYS A 330 -4.96 28.07 3.67
CA LYS A 330 -4.11 28.83 2.74
C LYS A 330 -3.39 27.93 1.73
N GLU A 331 -2.80 26.83 2.18
CA GLU A 331 -2.04 25.91 1.32
C GLU A 331 -2.97 25.14 0.38
N TYR A 332 -4.09 24.64 0.89
CA TYR A 332 -5.09 23.92 0.11
C TYR A 332 -5.89 24.87 -0.81
N GLY A 333 -6.04 26.14 -0.42
CA GLY A 333 -6.87 27.12 -1.14
C GLY A 333 -8.35 26.96 -0.84
N TRP A 334 -8.70 26.70 0.43
CA TRP A 334 -10.08 26.62 0.91
C TRP A 334 -10.74 27.99 0.86
N ASP A 335 -11.94 28.06 0.26
CA ASP A 335 -12.66 29.30 -0.01
C ASP A 335 -13.86 29.56 0.92
N GLN A 336 -14.05 28.74 1.95
CA GLN A 336 -15.11 28.87 2.93
C GLN A 336 -14.57 29.11 4.35
N PRO A 337 -14.10 30.34 4.65
CA PRO A 337 -13.49 30.66 5.95
C PRO A 337 -14.42 30.34 7.13
N GLY A 338 -13.88 29.75 8.18
CA GLY A 338 -14.62 29.38 9.39
C GLY A 338 -15.45 28.12 9.29
N LYS A 339 -15.43 27.42 8.14
CA LYS A 339 -16.04 26.10 8.00
C LYS A 339 -15.01 25.00 8.02
N SER A 340 -15.40 23.82 8.47
CA SER A 340 -14.57 22.63 8.44
C SER A 340 -14.16 22.29 7.01
N VAL A 341 -12.92 21.81 6.83
CA VAL A 341 -12.46 21.31 5.54
C VAL A 341 -12.64 19.81 5.53
N PRO A 342 -13.50 19.25 4.69
CA PRO A 342 -13.72 17.80 4.62
C PRO A 342 -12.45 17.03 4.28
N PHE A 343 -12.42 15.75 4.66
CA PHE A 343 -11.30 14.85 4.38
C PHE A 343 -11.32 14.39 2.91
N HIS A 344 -10.34 14.81 2.15
CA HIS A 344 -10.17 14.50 0.72
C HIS A 344 -8.76 13.98 0.41
N ILE A 345 -8.34 12.90 1.09
CA ILE A 345 -7.01 12.32 0.89
C ILE A 345 -6.78 11.77 -0.53
N ASP A 346 -7.85 11.52 -1.26
CA ASP A 346 -7.84 11.15 -2.68
C ASP A 346 -7.41 12.30 -3.61
N GLU A 347 -7.53 13.55 -3.16
CA GLU A 347 -7.02 14.71 -3.88
C GLU A 347 -5.56 15.00 -3.53
N LYS A 348 -4.67 14.91 -4.53
CA LYS A 348 -3.24 15.20 -4.31
C LYS A 348 -2.99 16.55 -3.64
N LYS A 349 -3.72 17.58 -4.04
CA LYS A 349 -3.58 18.94 -3.47
C LYS A 349 -3.94 18.98 -1.98
N TRP A 350 -4.98 18.24 -1.58
CA TRP A 350 -5.37 18.11 -0.18
C TRP A 350 -4.30 17.35 0.62
N ALA A 351 -3.84 16.22 0.07
CA ALA A 351 -2.82 15.39 0.70
C ALA A 351 -1.49 16.16 0.87
N ASP A 352 -1.05 16.89 -0.14
CA ASP A 352 0.15 17.73 -0.07
C ASP A 352 0.03 18.82 1.00
N ALA A 353 -1.12 19.50 1.06
CA ALA A 353 -1.40 20.51 2.08
C ALA A 353 -1.43 19.89 3.49
N TYR A 354 -2.06 18.71 3.64
CA TYR A 354 -2.17 17.99 4.89
C TYR A 354 -0.78 17.58 5.42
N TYR A 355 0.01 16.93 4.59
CA TYR A 355 1.37 16.58 5.00
C TYR A 355 2.19 17.81 5.38
N LYS A 356 2.21 18.82 4.53
CA LYS A 356 3.03 20.02 4.69
C LYS A 356 2.67 20.85 5.92
N THR A 357 1.36 21.00 6.21
CA THR A 357 0.88 21.96 7.21
C THR A 357 0.36 21.32 8.50
N VAL A 358 0.08 20.03 8.50
CA VAL A 358 -0.44 19.32 9.67
C VAL A 358 0.57 18.31 10.19
N LEU A 359 0.93 17.29 9.38
CA LEU A 359 1.75 16.18 9.87
C LEU A 359 3.21 16.57 10.06
N LYS A 360 3.83 17.17 9.04
CA LYS A 360 5.25 17.51 9.06
C LYS A 360 5.66 18.41 10.24
N PRO A 361 4.91 19.46 10.62
CA PRO A 361 5.26 20.25 11.82
C PRO A 361 5.31 19.43 13.13
N ILE A 362 4.46 18.42 13.27
CA ILE A 362 4.46 17.52 14.43
C ILE A 362 5.61 16.51 14.36
N GLU A 363 5.94 16.02 13.16
CA GLU A 363 7.14 15.20 12.93
C GLU A 363 8.42 15.98 13.27
N GLU A 364 8.49 17.26 12.92
CA GLU A 364 9.62 18.15 13.25
C GLU A 364 9.77 18.40 14.75
N GLN A 365 8.68 18.25 15.55
CA GLN A 365 8.74 18.25 17.01
C GLN A 365 9.36 16.96 17.58
N GLY A 366 9.40 15.86 16.79
CA GLY A 366 10.07 14.62 17.18
C GLY A 366 9.23 13.35 17.07
N ASN A 367 7.95 13.42 16.63
CA ASN A 367 7.16 12.22 16.39
C ASN A 367 7.82 11.35 15.31
N THR A 368 7.93 10.04 15.55
CA THR A 368 8.66 9.13 14.65
C THR A 368 7.78 8.65 13.49
N PHE A 369 6.53 8.32 13.76
CA PHE A 369 5.58 7.85 12.75
C PHE A 369 4.14 8.00 13.26
N TRP A 370 3.15 7.60 12.44
CA TRP A 370 1.74 7.78 12.71
C TRP A 370 1.03 6.43 12.85
N TRP A 371 0.13 6.34 13.82
CA TRP A 371 -0.81 5.24 13.96
C TRP A 371 -2.15 5.67 13.36
N LEU A 372 -2.39 5.31 12.10
CA LEU A 372 -3.67 5.54 11.42
C LEU A 372 -4.70 4.56 11.95
N ASP A 373 -5.69 5.08 12.66
CA ASP A 373 -6.75 4.30 13.26
C ASP A 373 -8.08 4.53 12.50
N TRP A 374 -9.20 4.33 13.11
CA TRP A 374 -10.53 4.32 12.49
C TRP A 374 -10.79 5.42 11.45
N GLN A 375 -11.00 4.99 10.16
CA GLN A 375 -11.28 5.86 9.01
C GLN A 375 -12.49 5.39 8.19
N GLN A 376 -13.30 4.50 8.73
CA GLN A 376 -14.05 3.52 7.94
C GLN A 376 -15.46 3.93 7.57
N TRP A 377 -16.00 4.95 8.11
CA TRP A 377 -17.38 5.33 7.78
C TRP A 377 -17.53 6.18 6.53
N LYS A 378 -16.53 6.14 5.64
CA LYS A 378 -16.61 6.82 4.34
C LYS A 378 -16.01 5.98 3.23
#